data_eee64e52f39dbe408e781764eee6ca69
#
_entry.id   eee64e52f39dbe408e781764eee6ca69
#
_cell.length_a   1.000
_cell.length_b   1.000
_cell.length_c   1.000
_cell.angle_alpha   90.00
_cell.angle_beta   90.00
_cell.angle_gamma   90.00
#
_symmetry.space_group_name_H-M   'P 1'
#
loop_
_entity.id
_entity.type
_entity.pdbx_description
1 polymer ?
#
loop_
_entity_poly.entity_id
_entity_poly.type
_entity_poly.pdbx_seq_one_letter_code
_entity_poly.pdbx_strand_id
1 'polypeptide(L)'
;MLLNRNTIFPAAVTAKPIQYALGALRRDFDRIFAATAAPGGRLLLTINHTLAAEQYTLTAGTDTLLLSASDDLGFVYGLFEISRHFLGVQPFLSGC
;
A
#
# COMPACT_ATOMS: atom_id res chain seq x y z
N MET A 1 5.00 -2.38 -13.19
CA MET A 1 5.27 -2.70 -11.78
C MET A 1 4.60 -4.01 -11.43
N LEU A 2 5.21 -4.80 -10.57
CA LEU A 2 4.74 -6.15 -10.26
C LEU A 2 4.46 -6.27 -8.76
N LEU A 3 3.19 -6.51 -8.42
CA LEU A 3 2.80 -6.80 -7.04
C LEU A 3 2.36 -8.25 -6.95
N ASN A 4 2.84 -8.96 -5.94
CA ASN A 4 2.42 -10.33 -5.65
C ASN A 4 2.69 -10.65 -4.17
N ARG A 5 2.57 -11.92 -3.78
CA ARG A 5 2.78 -12.33 -2.39
C ARG A 5 4.20 -12.06 -1.89
N ASN A 6 5.16 -11.93 -2.80
CA ASN A 6 6.56 -11.69 -2.44
C ASN A 6 6.91 -10.21 -2.40
N THR A 7 5.95 -9.31 -2.58
CA THR A 7 6.18 -7.88 -2.47
C THR A 7 6.75 -7.55 -1.10
N ILE A 8 7.83 -6.77 -1.08
CA ILE A 8 8.50 -6.38 0.14
C ILE A 8 7.81 -5.16 0.73
N PHE A 9 7.38 -5.28 1.99
CA PHE A 9 6.70 -4.21 2.71
C PHE A 9 7.69 -3.50 3.64
N PRO A 10 7.44 -2.21 3.94
CA PRO A 10 8.31 -1.50 4.89
C PRO A 10 8.26 -2.17 6.26
N ALA A 11 9.41 -2.30 6.90
CA ALA A 11 9.53 -2.98 8.19
C ALA A 11 9.75 -2.03 9.35
N ALA A 12 10.27 -0.84 9.10
CA ALA A 12 10.69 0.09 10.16
C ALA A 12 9.63 1.18 10.41
N VAL A 13 8.36 0.78 10.44
CA VAL A 13 7.25 1.70 10.69
C VAL A 13 6.86 1.62 12.16
N THR A 14 6.84 2.76 12.85
CA THR A 14 6.50 2.81 14.28
C THR A 14 5.09 3.29 14.54
N ALA A 15 4.47 4.03 13.61
CA ALA A 15 3.11 4.55 13.79
C ALA A 15 2.10 3.41 13.72
N LYS A 16 1.34 3.22 14.79
CA LYS A 16 0.41 2.10 14.89
C LYS A 16 -0.67 2.09 13.82
N PRO A 17 -1.31 3.21 13.47
CA PRO A 17 -2.30 3.19 12.40
C PRO A 17 -1.73 2.69 11.07
N ILE A 18 -0.49 3.07 10.76
CA ILE A 18 0.18 2.63 9.55
C ILE A 18 0.51 1.14 9.64
N GLN A 19 0.96 0.67 10.81
CA GLN A 19 1.24 -0.74 11.03
C GLN A 19 -0.01 -1.60 10.80
N TYR A 20 -1.15 -1.17 11.32
CA TYR A 20 -2.41 -1.90 11.13
C TYR A 20 -2.81 -1.93 9.66
N ALA A 21 -2.68 -0.79 8.97
CA ALA A 21 -3.03 -0.72 7.56
C ALA A 21 -2.09 -1.58 6.71
N LEU A 22 -0.81 -1.60 7.01
CA LEU A 22 0.15 -2.48 6.33
C LEU A 22 -0.17 -3.95 6.58
N GLY A 23 -0.53 -4.30 7.81
CA GLY A 23 -0.92 -5.66 8.13
C GLY A 23 -2.16 -6.11 7.38
N ALA A 24 -3.15 -5.22 7.26
CA ALA A 24 -4.35 -5.50 6.50
C ALA A 24 -4.03 -5.69 5.02
N LEU A 25 -3.17 -4.82 4.47
CA LEU A 25 -2.76 -4.93 3.07
C LEU A 25 -1.99 -6.23 2.83
N ARG A 26 -1.14 -6.63 3.76
CA ARG A 26 -0.41 -7.89 3.67
C ARG A 26 -1.35 -9.07 3.63
N ARG A 27 -2.36 -9.08 4.47
CA ARG A 27 -3.38 -10.14 4.46
C ARG A 27 -4.13 -10.16 3.13
N ASP A 28 -4.44 -8.99 2.57
CA ASP A 28 -5.09 -8.91 1.26
C ASP A 28 -4.21 -9.50 0.17
N PHE A 29 -2.91 -9.20 0.19
CA PHE A 29 -1.97 -9.78 -0.77
C PHE A 29 -1.94 -11.30 -0.66
N ASP A 30 -1.88 -11.81 0.57
CA ASP A 30 -1.83 -13.26 0.78
C ASP A 30 -3.12 -13.95 0.35
N ARG A 31 -4.25 -13.25 0.45
CA ARG A 31 -5.54 -13.82 0.07
C ARG A 31 -5.78 -13.75 -1.43
N ILE A 32 -5.37 -12.66 -2.07
CA ILE A 32 -5.67 -12.40 -3.49
C ILE A 32 -4.64 -13.07 -4.40
N PHE A 33 -3.37 -13.00 -4.04
CA PHE A 33 -2.29 -13.51 -4.90
C PHE A 33 -1.93 -14.93 -4.54
N ALA A 34 -1.80 -15.77 -5.56
CA ALA A 34 -1.33 -17.14 -5.37
C ALA A 34 0.16 -17.15 -5.01
N ALA A 35 0.60 -18.21 -4.35
CA ALA A 35 2.01 -18.39 -4.08
C ALA A 35 2.79 -18.46 -5.41
N THR A 36 3.96 -17.82 -5.43
CA THR A 36 4.76 -17.73 -6.64
C THR A 36 6.23 -17.63 -6.26
N ALA A 37 7.11 -18.08 -7.16
CA ALA A 37 8.54 -17.87 -7.01
C ALA A 37 9.02 -16.56 -7.63
N ALA A 38 8.15 -15.82 -8.33
CA ALA A 38 8.54 -14.58 -8.96
C ALA A 38 8.81 -13.50 -7.91
N PRO A 39 9.81 -12.63 -8.13
CA PRO A 39 10.03 -11.50 -7.23
C PRO A 39 8.86 -10.53 -7.29
N GLY A 40 8.54 -9.90 -6.17
CA GLY A 40 7.35 -9.09 -6.02
C GLY A 40 7.55 -7.61 -5.99
N GLY A 41 8.67 -7.06 -6.24
CA GLY A 41 8.86 -5.61 -6.11
C GLY A 41 8.76 -5.17 -4.65
N ARG A 42 8.65 -3.86 -4.43
CA ARG A 42 8.62 -3.33 -3.07
C ARG A 42 7.70 -2.14 -2.93
N LEU A 43 7.10 -2.04 -1.77
CA LEU A 43 6.31 -0.89 -1.35
C LEU A 43 7.18 -0.02 -0.44
N LEU A 44 7.28 1.26 -0.77
CA LEU A 44 8.03 2.23 0.02
C LEU A 44 7.12 3.33 0.51
N LEU A 45 7.36 3.80 1.73
CA LEU A 45 6.66 4.94 2.32
C LEU A 45 7.65 6.08 2.50
N THR A 46 7.24 7.29 2.13
CA THR A 46 8.09 8.47 2.27
C THR A 46 7.27 9.64 2.80
N ILE A 47 7.87 10.44 3.66
CA ILE A 47 7.20 11.62 4.18
C ILE A 47 7.44 12.80 3.23
N ASN A 48 6.37 13.47 2.85
CA ASN A 48 6.43 14.64 2.00
C ASN A 48 5.64 15.77 2.66
N HIS A 49 6.34 16.69 3.32
CA HIS A 49 5.72 17.76 4.07
C HIS A 49 5.05 18.83 3.21
N THR A 50 5.24 18.78 1.89
CA THR A 50 4.55 19.72 0.99
C THR A 50 3.11 19.32 0.73
N LEU A 51 2.73 18.10 1.04
CA LEU A 51 1.35 17.65 0.89
C LEU A 51 0.49 18.17 2.04
N ALA A 52 -0.78 18.44 1.75
CA ALA A 52 -1.72 18.83 2.80
C ALA A 52 -2.05 17.64 3.69
N ALA A 53 -2.66 17.91 4.85
CA ALA A 53 -3.09 16.86 5.77
C ALA A 53 -4.00 15.87 5.06
N GLU A 54 -3.81 14.58 5.36
CA GLU A 54 -4.62 13.46 4.82
C GLU A 54 -4.47 13.27 3.31
N GLN A 55 -3.58 14.01 2.66
CA GLN A 55 -3.29 13.79 1.26
C GLN A 55 -2.16 12.77 1.10
N TYR A 56 -2.15 12.13 -0.06
CA TYR A 56 -1.09 11.19 -0.40
C TYR A 56 -0.88 11.18 -1.91
N THR A 57 0.27 10.70 -2.33
CA THR A 57 0.55 10.42 -3.74
C THR A 57 1.09 9.01 -3.88
N LEU A 58 0.73 8.37 -4.99
CA LEU A 58 1.24 7.04 -5.34
C LEU A 58 2.02 7.17 -6.63
N THR A 59 3.24 6.66 -6.64
CA THR A 59 4.09 6.67 -7.82
C THR A 59 4.55 5.25 -8.11
N ALA A 60 4.22 4.74 -9.28
CA ALA A 60 4.61 3.39 -9.68
C ALA A 60 5.86 3.44 -10.55
N GLY A 61 6.88 2.71 -10.13
CA GLY A 61 8.08 2.49 -10.92
C GLY A 61 8.08 1.11 -11.55
N THR A 62 9.23 0.67 -12.01
CA THR A 62 9.36 -0.65 -12.65
C THR A 62 9.06 -1.78 -11.66
N ASP A 63 9.62 -1.70 -10.45
CA ASP A 63 9.46 -2.73 -9.43
C ASP A 63 9.18 -2.13 -8.06
N THR A 64 8.77 -0.87 -8.01
CA THR A 64 8.58 -0.13 -6.76
C THR A 64 7.27 0.64 -6.81
N LEU A 65 6.51 0.61 -5.74
CA LEU A 65 5.37 1.49 -5.53
C LEU A 65 5.71 2.40 -4.36
N LEU A 66 5.75 3.70 -4.63
CA LEU A 66 6.10 4.70 -3.63
C LEU A 66 4.84 5.42 -3.18
N LEU A 67 4.57 5.37 -1.88
CA LEU A 67 3.48 6.10 -1.25
C LEU A 67 4.08 7.24 -0.43
N SER A 68 3.70 8.47 -0.79
CA SER A 68 4.14 9.67 -0.08
C SER A 68 2.96 10.32 0.62
N ALA A 69 3.16 10.76 1.84
CA ALA A 69 2.15 11.50 2.60
C ALA A 69 2.83 12.39 3.62
N SER A 70 2.11 13.36 4.15
CA SER A 70 2.66 14.25 5.16
C SER A 70 2.31 13.80 6.58
N ASP A 71 1.32 12.92 6.75
CA ASP A 71 0.87 12.46 8.07
C ASP A 71 0.40 11.01 8.02
N ASP A 72 0.09 10.46 9.19
CA ASP A 72 -0.31 9.06 9.34
C ASP A 72 -1.59 8.76 8.57
N LEU A 73 -2.57 9.65 8.63
CA LEU A 73 -3.84 9.43 7.93
C LEU A 73 -3.65 9.37 6.43
N GLY A 74 -2.78 10.21 5.88
CA GLY A 74 -2.45 10.16 4.47
C GLY A 74 -1.89 8.80 4.07
N PHE A 75 -0.99 8.25 4.88
CA PHE A 75 -0.45 6.91 4.63
C PHE A 75 -1.54 5.84 4.70
N VAL A 76 -2.41 5.92 5.70
CA VAL A 76 -3.49 4.93 5.85
C VAL A 76 -4.43 4.98 4.64
N TYR A 77 -4.82 6.16 4.21
CA TYR A 77 -5.68 6.31 3.03
C TYR A 77 -5.00 5.80 1.77
N GLY A 78 -3.70 6.08 1.63
CA GLY A 78 -2.93 5.58 0.48
C GLY A 78 -2.85 4.06 0.46
N LEU A 79 -2.69 3.44 1.61
CA LEU A 79 -2.66 1.97 1.71
C LEU A 79 -4.03 1.37 1.36
N PHE A 80 -5.12 2.00 1.77
CA PHE A 80 -6.46 1.58 1.36
C PHE A 80 -6.64 1.72 -0.16
N GLU A 81 -6.10 2.79 -0.74
CA GLU A 81 -6.16 2.99 -2.19
C GLU A 81 -5.43 1.88 -2.92
N ILE A 82 -4.30 1.41 -2.40
CA ILE A 82 -3.58 0.28 -3.00
C ILE A 82 -4.46 -0.97 -3.02
N SER A 83 -5.13 -1.28 -1.92
CA SER A 83 -6.03 -2.42 -1.89
C SER A 83 -7.13 -2.30 -2.94
N ARG A 84 -7.74 -1.13 -3.04
CA ARG A 84 -8.85 -0.92 -3.94
C ARG A 84 -8.42 -0.94 -5.40
N HIS A 85 -7.34 -0.23 -5.72
CA HIS A 85 -6.90 -0.05 -7.10
C HIS A 85 -6.17 -1.26 -7.66
N PHE A 86 -5.26 -1.81 -6.87
CA PHE A 86 -4.34 -2.81 -7.38
C PHE A 86 -4.78 -4.24 -7.08
N LEU A 87 -5.58 -4.43 -6.03
CA LEU A 87 -6.04 -5.76 -5.65
C LEU A 87 -7.51 -5.99 -6.01
N GLY A 88 -8.23 -4.94 -6.40
CA GLY A 88 -9.64 -5.05 -6.72
C GLY A 88 -10.52 -5.28 -5.50
N VAL A 89 -10.01 -5.04 -4.30
CA VAL A 89 -10.81 -5.18 -3.08
C VAL A 89 -11.76 -3.99 -2.98
N GLN A 90 -13.04 -4.27 -3.00
CA GLN A 90 -14.06 -3.24 -2.86
C GLN A 90 -14.61 -3.26 -1.45
N PRO A 91 -14.79 -2.11 -0.82
CA PRO A 91 -15.34 -2.10 0.53
C PRO A 91 -16.78 -2.60 0.53
N PHE A 92 -17.54 -2.31 -0.47
CA PHE A 92 -18.86 -2.86 -0.68
C PHE A 92 -19.43 -2.32 -1.91
N LEU A 93 -19.91 -2.47 -2.21
CA LEU A 93 -20.37 -2.11 -3.29
C LEU A 93 -20.04 -1.28 -4.07
N SER A 94 -19.72 -1.34 -4.22
CA SER A 94 -19.42 -0.81 -4.86
C SER A 94 -19.75 -0.51 -6.00
N GLY A 95 -19.95 -0.75 -6.19
CA GLY A 95 -20.19 -0.66 -7.18
C GLY A 95 -20.51 0.03 -7.86
N CYS A 96 -20.63 0.08 -7.45
CA CYS A 96 -21.17 0.56 -8.19
C CYS A 96 -20.63 0.80 -8.83
#